data_faf654ad90f53bc2da50177581daa701
#
_entry.id   faf654ad90f53bc2da50177581daa701
#
_cell.length_a   1.000
_cell.length_b   1.000
_cell.length_c   1.000
_cell.angle_alpha   90.00
_cell.angle_beta   90.00
_cell.angle_gamma   90.00
#
_symmetry.space_group_name_H-M   'P 1'
#
loop_
_entity.id
_entity.type
_entity.pdbx_description
1 polymer ?
#
loop_
_entity_poly.entity_id
_entity_poly.type
_entity_poly.pdbx_seq_one_letter_code
_entity_poly.pdbx_strand_id
1 'polypeptide(L)'
;TSHDVAAIEAIVQAAYSPYIERIGRKPGPMLEDYHQQVNIGGVHVLEHAGRVRGFIVLRDTDGALLLDNLAVSPDAQGLGFGRLLMDFAEQQALGANFAAIRQYTNEAMNENITLYTRRGYVETHRAEEHGLRRVYMTKQLRE
;
A
#
# COMPACT_ATOMS: atom_id res chain seq x y z
N THR A 1 -15.09 -2.41 6.37
CA THR A 1 -15.85 -3.12 7.41
C THR A 1 -15.26 -4.49 7.68
N SER A 2 -15.68 -5.13 8.75
CA SER A 2 -15.23 -6.49 9.06
C SER A 2 -15.63 -7.50 7.98
N HIS A 3 -16.66 -7.22 7.19
CA HIS A 3 -17.04 -8.06 6.05
C HIS A 3 -16.01 -8.04 4.92
N ASP A 4 -15.17 -7.01 4.87
CA ASP A 4 -14.17 -6.86 3.82
C ASP A 4 -12.88 -7.63 4.12
N VAL A 5 -12.69 -8.10 5.36
CA VAL A 5 -11.42 -8.72 5.78
C VAL A 5 -11.07 -9.93 4.93
N ALA A 6 -12.03 -10.81 4.67
CA ALA A 6 -11.79 -12.02 3.87
C ALA A 6 -11.35 -11.65 2.44
N ALA A 7 -11.97 -10.62 1.86
CA ALA A 7 -11.62 -10.15 0.52
C ALA A 7 -10.21 -9.53 0.51
N ILE A 8 -9.87 -8.74 1.53
CA ILE A 8 -8.54 -8.16 1.69
C ILE A 8 -7.49 -9.25 1.80
N GLU A 9 -7.73 -10.25 2.65
CA GLU A 9 -6.80 -11.37 2.84
C GLU A 9 -6.58 -12.14 1.52
N ALA A 10 -7.65 -12.36 0.76
CA ALA A 10 -7.54 -13.03 -0.53
C ALA A 10 -6.71 -12.23 -1.53
N ILE A 11 -6.89 -10.90 -1.56
CA ILE A 11 -6.11 -10.01 -2.43
C ILE A 11 -4.63 -10.05 -2.03
N VAL A 12 -4.35 -9.96 -0.74
CA VAL A 12 -2.96 -10.02 -0.24
C VAL A 12 -2.29 -11.32 -0.64
N GLN A 13 -2.98 -12.44 -0.44
CA GLN A 13 -2.44 -13.75 -0.79
C GLN A 13 -2.14 -13.83 -2.28
N ALA A 14 -3.07 -13.39 -3.12
CA ALA A 14 -2.91 -13.46 -4.57
C ALA A 14 -1.87 -12.48 -5.10
N ALA A 15 -1.85 -11.25 -4.58
CA ALA A 15 -0.97 -10.20 -5.08
C ALA A 15 0.48 -10.38 -4.64
N TYR A 16 0.70 -10.86 -3.42
CA TYR A 16 2.05 -10.94 -2.85
C TYR A 16 2.71 -12.32 -2.92
N SER A 17 1.94 -13.40 -3.16
CA SER A 17 2.51 -14.75 -3.26
C SER A 17 3.67 -14.85 -4.25
N PRO A 18 3.62 -14.22 -5.44
CA PRO A 18 4.74 -14.30 -6.39
C PRO A 18 6.06 -13.75 -5.84
N TYR A 19 5.99 -12.91 -4.80
CA TYR A 19 7.20 -12.29 -4.24
C TYR A 19 7.86 -13.12 -3.14
N ILE A 20 7.21 -14.19 -2.67
CA ILE A 20 7.77 -15.04 -1.60
C ILE A 20 9.14 -15.60 -2.01
N GLU A 21 9.25 -16.14 -3.21
CA GLU A 21 10.52 -16.66 -3.72
C GLU A 21 11.55 -15.57 -3.91
N ARG A 22 11.14 -14.44 -4.49
CA ARG A 22 12.03 -13.30 -4.77
C ARG A 22 12.63 -12.72 -3.50
N ILE A 23 11.85 -12.66 -2.43
CA ILE A 23 12.26 -12.09 -1.15
C ILE A 23 12.92 -13.16 -0.26
N GLY A 24 12.57 -14.43 -0.46
CA GLY A 24 13.02 -15.53 0.36
C GLY A 24 12.18 -15.77 1.61
N ARG A 25 11.11 -14.99 1.79
CA ARG A 25 10.17 -15.09 2.90
C ARG A 25 8.91 -14.30 2.56
N LYS A 26 7.87 -14.46 3.37
CA LYS A 26 6.63 -13.72 3.14
C LYS A 26 6.85 -12.22 3.29
N PRO A 27 6.37 -11.38 2.32
CA PRO A 27 6.39 -9.93 2.49
C PRO A 27 5.60 -9.49 3.71
N GLY A 28 5.96 -8.31 4.25
CA GLY A 28 5.29 -7.76 5.42
C GLY A 28 3.76 -7.76 5.35
N PRO A 29 3.14 -7.34 4.24
CA PRO A 29 1.67 -7.33 4.11
C PRO A 29 1.02 -8.69 4.33
N MET A 30 1.70 -9.80 4.04
CA MET A 30 1.16 -11.15 4.26
C MET A 30 1.19 -11.58 5.72
N LEU A 31 1.90 -10.83 6.58
CA LEU A 31 2.05 -11.12 8.01
C LEU A 31 1.11 -10.28 8.87
N GLU A 32 0.35 -9.35 8.27
CA GLU A 32 -0.52 -8.44 9.00
C GLU A 32 -1.82 -9.12 9.45
N ASP A 33 -2.34 -8.69 10.60
CA ASP A 33 -3.66 -9.07 11.09
C ASP A 33 -4.68 -8.06 10.55
N TYR A 34 -5.39 -8.41 9.48
CA TYR A 34 -6.32 -7.49 8.83
C TYR A 34 -7.61 -7.28 9.62
N HIS A 35 -7.99 -8.18 10.51
CA HIS A 35 -9.08 -7.91 11.45
C HIS A 35 -8.73 -6.73 12.34
N GLN A 36 -7.53 -6.72 12.87
CA GLN A 36 -7.03 -5.63 13.70
C GLN A 36 -6.90 -4.34 12.90
N GLN A 37 -6.37 -4.41 11.68
CA GLN A 37 -6.21 -3.25 10.82
C GLN A 37 -7.54 -2.56 10.53
N VAL A 38 -8.57 -3.34 10.21
CA VAL A 38 -9.92 -2.80 9.95
C VAL A 38 -10.50 -2.19 11.22
N ASN A 39 -10.32 -2.81 12.37
CA ASN A 39 -10.82 -2.28 13.65
C ASN A 39 -10.16 -0.96 14.04
N ILE A 40 -8.87 -0.81 13.77
CA ILE A 40 -8.15 0.45 14.03
C ILE A 40 -8.64 1.57 13.11
N GLY A 41 -9.05 1.24 11.89
CA GLY A 41 -9.46 2.21 10.88
C GLY A 41 -8.35 2.50 9.89
N GLY A 42 -8.63 3.40 8.94
CA GLY A 42 -7.66 3.77 7.90
C GLY A 42 -7.56 2.76 6.76
N VAL A 43 -8.40 1.74 6.76
CA VAL A 43 -8.46 0.76 5.67
C VAL A 43 -9.62 1.15 4.74
N HIS A 44 -9.30 1.30 3.46
CA HIS A 44 -10.27 1.68 2.43
C HIS A 44 -10.24 0.63 1.32
N VAL A 45 -11.42 0.21 0.86
CA VAL A 45 -11.52 -0.79 -0.20
C VAL A 45 -12.04 -0.13 -1.48
N LEU A 46 -11.62 -0.69 -2.62
CA LEU A 46 -12.12 -0.31 -3.93
C LEU A 46 -13.01 -1.42 -4.43
N GLU A 47 -14.30 -1.11 -4.65
CA GLU A 47 -15.25 -2.05 -5.20
C GLU A 47 -15.52 -1.76 -6.67
N HIS A 48 -15.66 -2.80 -7.45
CA HIS A 48 -16.01 -2.70 -8.86
C HIS A 48 -16.87 -3.91 -9.23
N ALA A 49 -18.00 -3.64 -9.86
CA ALA A 49 -18.95 -4.68 -10.27
C ALA A 49 -19.40 -5.55 -9.09
N GLY A 50 -19.58 -4.94 -7.91
CA GLY A 50 -20.07 -5.62 -6.71
C GLY A 50 -19.04 -6.44 -5.96
N ARG A 51 -17.75 -6.35 -6.33
CA ARG A 51 -16.67 -7.10 -5.68
C ARG A 51 -15.55 -6.17 -5.25
N VAL A 52 -14.91 -6.49 -4.12
CA VAL A 52 -13.71 -5.79 -3.66
C VAL A 52 -12.55 -6.19 -4.57
N ARG A 53 -11.94 -5.21 -5.23
CA ARG A 53 -10.87 -5.42 -6.21
C ARG A 53 -9.52 -4.92 -5.74
N GLY A 54 -9.51 -4.08 -4.72
CA GLY A 54 -8.27 -3.55 -4.16
C GLY A 54 -8.52 -2.91 -2.81
N PHE A 55 -7.44 -2.57 -2.14
CA PHE A 55 -7.53 -1.87 -0.87
C PHE A 55 -6.28 -1.03 -0.62
N ILE A 56 -6.39 -0.10 0.32
CA ILE A 56 -5.28 0.73 0.76
C ILE A 56 -5.39 0.93 2.26
N VAL A 57 -4.26 0.92 2.94
CA VAL A 57 -4.18 1.22 4.38
C VAL A 57 -3.38 2.50 4.55
N LEU A 58 -4.01 3.49 5.20
CA LEU A 58 -3.41 4.80 5.45
C LEU A 58 -3.30 5.00 6.96
N ARG A 59 -2.16 5.54 7.40
CA ARG A 59 -1.90 5.83 8.81
C ARG A 59 -1.37 7.24 8.96
N ASP A 60 -1.85 7.95 9.97
CA ASP A 60 -1.35 9.27 10.31
C ASP A 60 0.00 9.12 11.01
N THR A 61 0.98 9.88 10.54
CA THR A 61 2.28 9.97 11.20
C THR A 61 2.65 11.44 11.35
N ASP A 62 3.72 11.71 12.08
CA ASP A 62 4.18 13.10 12.23
C ASP A 62 4.66 13.65 10.90
N GLY A 63 3.98 14.68 10.42
CA GLY A 63 4.36 15.43 9.21
C GLY A 63 4.00 14.78 7.89
N ALA A 64 3.49 13.56 7.90
CA ALA A 64 3.14 12.88 6.65
C ALA A 64 2.06 11.83 6.86
N LEU A 65 1.28 11.59 5.82
CA LEU A 65 0.38 10.43 5.79
C LEU A 65 1.19 9.23 5.30
N LEU A 66 1.12 8.13 6.02
CA LEU A 66 1.80 6.90 5.62
C LEU A 66 0.86 6.02 4.81
N LEU A 67 1.24 5.70 3.58
CA LEU A 67 0.61 4.66 2.78
C LEU A 67 1.26 3.35 3.21
N ASP A 68 0.60 2.65 4.12
CA ASP A 68 1.15 1.47 4.78
C ASP A 68 1.03 0.21 3.93
N ASN A 69 -0.03 0.13 3.12
CA ASN A 69 -0.23 -1.03 2.25
C ASN A 69 -1.17 -0.63 1.12
N LEU A 70 -0.93 -1.17 -0.06
CA LEU A 70 -1.80 -1.01 -1.23
C LEU A 70 -1.70 -2.27 -2.06
N ALA A 71 -2.82 -2.86 -2.41
CA ALA A 71 -2.83 -4.02 -3.29
C ALA A 71 -4.08 -4.02 -4.17
N VAL A 72 -3.93 -4.54 -5.37
CA VAL A 72 -5.02 -4.74 -6.33
C VAL A 72 -5.05 -6.23 -6.68
N SER A 73 -6.26 -6.78 -6.75
CA SER A 73 -6.44 -8.17 -7.15
C SER A 73 -5.78 -8.41 -8.51
N PRO A 74 -5.00 -9.50 -8.69
CA PRO A 74 -4.31 -9.75 -9.95
C PRO A 74 -5.25 -9.78 -11.17
N ASP A 75 -6.48 -10.25 -11.01
CA ASP A 75 -7.45 -10.31 -12.10
C ASP A 75 -8.03 -8.93 -12.46
N ALA A 76 -7.76 -7.92 -11.65
CA ALA A 76 -8.19 -6.54 -11.88
C ALA A 76 -7.03 -5.61 -12.23
N GLN A 77 -5.81 -6.12 -12.30
CA GLN A 77 -4.65 -5.31 -12.69
C GLN A 77 -4.77 -4.90 -14.16
N GLY A 78 -4.25 -3.72 -14.48
CA GLY A 78 -4.38 -3.17 -15.82
C GLY A 78 -5.62 -2.32 -16.04
N LEU A 79 -6.52 -2.25 -15.06
CA LEU A 79 -7.75 -1.43 -15.15
C LEU A 79 -7.58 -0.04 -14.51
N GLY A 80 -6.38 0.29 -14.04
CA GLY A 80 -6.11 1.59 -13.43
C GLY A 80 -6.49 1.70 -11.96
N PHE A 81 -6.81 0.61 -11.29
CA PHE A 81 -7.25 0.63 -9.89
C PHE A 81 -6.15 1.06 -8.93
N GLY A 82 -4.89 0.66 -9.18
CA GLY A 82 -3.77 1.11 -8.37
C GLY A 82 -3.61 2.63 -8.43
N ARG A 83 -3.78 3.21 -9.60
CA ARG A 83 -3.75 4.66 -9.79
C ARG A 83 -4.88 5.33 -9.01
N LEU A 84 -6.09 4.78 -9.07
CA LEU A 84 -7.23 5.33 -8.33
C LEU A 84 -6.97 5.31 -6.83
N LEU A 85 -6.40 4.23 -6.31
CA LEU A 85 -6.07 4.13 -4.89
C LEU A 85 -4.98 5.13 -4.50
N MET A 86 -3.97 5.31 -5.34
CA MET A 86 -2.93 6.31 -5.07
C MET A 86 -3.47 7.73 -5.14
N ASP A 87 -4.36 8.03 -6.10
CA ASP A 87 -5.02 9.32 -6.17
C ASP A 87 -5.85 9.57 -4.91
N PHE A 88 -6.57 8.56 -4.44
CA PHE A 88 -7.34 8.65 -3.21
C PHE A 88 -6.43 8.97 -2.01
N ALA A 89 -5.28 8.31 -1.89
CA ALA A 89 -4.34 8.53 -0.81
C ALA A 89 -3.83 9.98 -0.81
N GLU A 90 -3.49 10.51 -1.99
CA GLU A 90 -3.01 11.89 -2.11
C GLU A 90 -4.11 12.89 -1.77
N GLN A 91 -5.35 12.63 -2.17
CA GLN A 91 -6.48 13.49 -1.81
C GLN A 91 -6.75 13.46 -0.30
N GLN A 92 -6.64 12.30 0.33
CA GLN A 92 -6.80 12.18 1.78
C GLN A 92 -5.71 12.96 2.51
N ALA A 93 -4.46 12.88 2.04
CA ALA A 93 -3.36 13.61 2.65
C ALA A 93 -3.55 15.12 2.53
N LEU A 94 -3.95 15.60 1.36
CA LEU A 94 -4.22 17.03 1.14
C LEU A 94 -5.39 17.52 1.99
N GLY A 95 -6.48 16.72 2.05
CA GLY A 95 -7.66 17.09 2.83
C GLY A 95 -7.39 17.15 4.33
N ALA A 96 -6.42 16.39 4.83
CA ALA A 96 -6.01 16.38 6.23
C ALA A 96 -4.85 17.34 6.50
N ASN A 97 -4.45 18.16 5.52
CA ASN A 97 -3.36 19.15 5.62
C ASN A 97 -1.97 18.56 5.82
N PHE A 98 -1.74 17.33 5.38
CA PHE A 98 -0.39 16.79 5.34
C PHE A 98 0.40 17.40 4.19
N ALA A 99 1.66 17.71 4.44
CA ALA A 99 2.54 18.28 3.42
C ALA A 99 3.12 17.19 2.52
N ALA A 100 3.15 15.95 2.99
CA ALA A 100 3.78 14.85 2.28
C ALA A 100 3.04 13.53 2.53
N ILE A 101 3.25 12.59 1.63
CA ILE A 101 2.82 11.21 1.78
C ILE A 101 4.05 10.31 1.68
N ARG A 102 4.15 9.36 2.59
CA ARG A 102 5.25 8.39 2.63
C ARG A 102 4.73 7.00 2.35
N GLN A 103 5.61 6.18 1.79
CA GLN A 103 5.35 4.75 1.66
C GLN A 103 6.66 3.99 1.80
N TYR A 104 6.56 2.69 2.01
CA TYR A 104 7.71 1.81 1.96
C TYR A 104 7.35 0.53 1.21
N THR A 105 8.37 -0.10 0.63
CA THR A 105 8.20 -1.38 -0.07
C THR A 105 9.48 -2.20 0.09
N ASN A 106 9.39 -3.51 -0.13
CA ASN A 106 10.57 -4.35 -0.11
C ASN A 106 11.44 -4.04 -1.33
N GLU A 107 12.78 -4.01 -1.15
CA GLU A 107 13.70 -3.68 -2.24
C GLU A 107 13.63 -4.66 -3.40
N ALA A 108 13.14 -5.90 -3.18
CA ALA A 108 12.97 -6.89 -4.23
C ALA A 108 11.75 -6.62 -5.12
N MET A 109 10.87 -5.71 -4.70
CA MET A 109 9.64 -5.38 -5.44
C MET A 109 9.90 -4.22 -6.39
N ASN A 110 10.74 -4.45 -7.40
CA ASN A 110 11.19 -3.42 -8.34
C ASN A 110 10.07 -2.74 -9.09
N GLU A 111 9.01 -3.48 -9.41
CA GLU A 111 7.84 -2.95 -10.11
C GLU A 111 7.17 -1.85 -9.29
N ASN A 112 7.06 -2.06 -7.98
CA ASN A 112 6.46 -1.07 -7.08
C ASN A 112 7.34 0.17 -6.95
N ILE A 113 8.65 -0.01 -6.83
CA ILE A 113 9.59 1.11 -6.75
C ILE A 113 9.47 1.97 -8.01
N THR A 114 9.44 1.34 -9.19
CA THR A 114 9.28 2.04 -10.46
C THR A 114 7.95 2.79 -10.51
N LEU A 115 6.87 2.15 -10.08
CA LEU A 115 5.54 2.75 -10.09
C LEU A 115 5.50 4.01 -9.22
N TYR A 116 6.02 3.95 -8.00
CA TYR A 116 6.03 5.10 -7.10
C TYR A 116 6.96 6.20 -7.60
N THR A 117 8.10 5.84 -8.16
CA THR A 117 9.03 6.82 -8.74
C THR A 117 8.35 7.61 -9.86
N ARG A 118 7.59 6.92 -10.72
CA ARG A 118 6.86 7.58 -11.82
C ARG A 118 5.77 8.52 -11.30
N ARG A 119 5.25 8.29 -10.11
CA ARG A 119 4.25 9.19 -9.51
C ARG A 119 4.87 10.35 -8.75
N GLY A 120 6.18 10.47 -8.73
CA GLY A 120 6.87 11.57 -8.08
C GLY A 120 7.37 11.27 -6.67
N TYR A 121 7.31 10.02 -6.24
CA TYR A 121 7.92 9.62 -4.98
C TYR A 121 9.43 9.55 -5.13
N VAL A 122 10.15 10.02 -4.12
CA VAL A 122 11.62 10.03 -4.10
C VAL A 122 12.09 9.14 -2.96
N GLU A 123 13.05 8.28 -3.26
CA GLU A 123 13.66 7.42 -2.24
C GLU A 123 14.38 8.29 -1.20
N THR A 124 14.08 8.08 0.08
CA THR A 124 14.72 8.81 1.17
C THR A 124 15.80 8.00 1.86
N HIS A 125 15.53 6.73 2.11
CA HIS A 125 16.50 5.85 2.76
C HIS A 125 16.06 4.39 2.62
N ARG A 126 16.95 3.49 2.97
CA ARG A 126 16.68 2.06 3.08
C ARG A 126 16.97 1.59 4.48
N ALA A 127 16.20 0.63 4.97
CA ALA A 127 16.37 0.08 6.31
C ALA A 127 16.01 -1.40 6.31
N GLU A 128 16.66 -2.15 7.20
CA GLU A 128 16.27 -3.53 7.45
C GLU A 128 15.45 -3.57 8.73
N GLU A 129 14.20 -4.06 8.62
CA GLU A 129 13.27 -4.13 9.73
C GLU A 129 12.59 -5.49 9.73
N HIS A 130 12.57 -6.16 10.89
CA HIS A 130 11.97 -7.49 11.02
C HIS A 130 12.52 -8.49 10.00
N GLY A 131 13.80 -8.36 9.62
CA GLY A 131 14.44 -9.21 8.63
C GLY A 131 14.07 -8.89 7.18
N LEU A 132 13.38 -7.79 6.94
CA LEU A 132 12.98 -7.36 5.60
C LEU A 132 13.72 -6.07 5.23
N ARG A 133 14.21 -6.00 4.00
CA ARG A 133 14.90 -4.83 3.48
C ARG A 133 13.89 -3.92 2.80
N ARG A 134 13.70 -2.74 3.36
CA ARG A 134 12.68 -1.77 2.92
C ARG A 134 13.30 -0.56 2.26
N VAL A 135 12.63 -0.09 1.21
CA VAL A 135 12.94 1.18 0.54
C VAL A 135 11.85 2.16 0.95
N TYR A 136 12.26 3.26 1.58
CA TYR A 136 11.33 4.31 2.00
C TYR A 136 11.32 5.43 0.98
N MET A 137 10.13 5.87 0.61
CA MET A 137 9.92 6.90 -0.40
C MET A 137 8.92 7.94 0.09
N THR A 138 9.11 9.17 -0.34
CA THR A 138 8.26 10.30 0.04
C THR A 138 7.89 11.12 -1.18
N LYS A 139 6.64 11.56 -1.24
CA LYS A 139 6.18 12.53 -2.24
C LYS A 139 5.72 13.79 -1.51
N GLN A 140 6.30 14.92 -1.89
CA GLN A 140 5.87 16.23 -1.37
C GLN A 140 4.61 16.65 -2.11
N LEU A 141 3.58 17.03 -1.35
CA LEU A 141 2.29 17.45 -1.89
C LEU A 141 2.12 18.97 -1.81
N ARG A 142 2.84 19.60 -0.88
CA ARG A 142 2.83 21.07 -0.67
C ARG A 142 4.24 21.54 -0.41
N GLU A 143 4.50 22.74 -0.81
CA GLU A 143 5.78 23.39 -0.52
C GLU A 143 5.85 23.94 0.91
#